data_bb7fb6bd1cc7900abdc45a60fe30531f
#
_entry.id   bb7fb6bd1cc7900abdc45a60fe30531f
#
_cell.length_a   1.000
_cell.length_b   1.000
_cell.length_c   1.000
_cell.angle_alpha   90.00
_cell.angle_beta   90.00
_cell.angle_gamma   90.00
#
_symmetry.space_group_name_H-M   'P 1'
#
loop_
_entity.id
_entity.type
_entity.pdbx_description
1 polymer ?
#
loop_
_entity_poly.entity_id
_entity_poly.type
_entity_poly.pdbx_seq_one_letter_code
_entity_poly.pdbx_strand_id
1 'polypeptide(L)'
;SVICDYDKIYDIVEKKKSLFRPSTEIQKKMGRIAVVADGAHAFGATKNGKHSGEIADFTSFSFHAVKNLTTAEGGAAVWRDIDGIDNEEIYKQFMLLSLHGQSKDALAKTQLGAWEYDIIAPYYKCNMTDIMASLGLVQLRRYPSILARRKEIIEKYNEGLKDLDLSVLNHYGR
;
A
#
# COMPACT_ATOMS: atom_id res chain seq x y z
N SER A 1 7.10 -10.02 -7.52
CA SER A 1 7.82 -8.75 -7.81
C SER A 1 9.09 -8.65 -6.99
N VAL A 2 10.11 -8.03 -7.54
CA VAL A 2 11.34 -7.73 -6.81
C VAL A 2 11.10 -6.47 -5.98
N ILE A 3 11.35 -6.54 -4.67
CA ILE A 3 11.29 -5.38 -3.79
C ILE A 3 12.54 -4.54 -4.02
N CYS A 4 12.39 -3.24 -4.25
CA CYS A 4 13.47 -2.28 -4.43
C CYS A 4 14.44 -2.27 -3.24
N ASP A 5 15.63 -1.74 -3.46
CA ASP A 5 16.62 -1.57 -2.40
C ASP A 5 16.33 -0.30 -1.58
N TYR A 6 15.33 -0.40 -0.69
CA TYR A 6 14.89 0.72 0.14
C TYR A 6 15.97 1.20 1.11
N ASP A 7 16.86 0.32 1.56
CA ASP A 7 17.96 0.71 2.45
C ASP A 7 18.84 1.75 1.74
N LYS A 8 19.22 1.49 0.49
CA LYS A 8 19.99 2.48 -0.32
C LYS A 8 19.18 3.73 -0.63
N ILE A 9 17.87 3.60 -0.85
CA ILE A 9 17.01 4.77 -1.09
C ILE A 9 16.99 5.66 0.15
N TYR A 10 16.80 5.09 1.34
CA TYR A 10 16.83 5.85 2.59
C TYR A 10 18.19 6.45 2.89
N ASP A 11 19.29 5.75 2.60
CA ASP A 11 20.64 6.30 2.70
C ASP A 11 20.82 7.57 1.85
N ILE A 12 20.28 7.56 0.63
CA ILE A 12 20.31 8.74 -0.26
C ILE A 12 19.44 9.86 0.32
N VAL A 13 18.23 9.54 0.78
CA VAL A 13 17.32 10.52 1.39
C VAL A 13 17.98 11.20 2.59
N GLU A 14 18.59 10.44 3.49
CA GLU A 14 19.28 11.00 4.66
C GLU A 14 20.51 11.85 4.26
N LYS A 15 21.35 11.37 3.34
CA LYS A 15 22.51 12.14 2.82
C LYS A 15 22.10 13.47 2.18
N LYS A 16 20.90 13.56 1.60
CA LYS A 16 20.40 14.76 0.92
C LYS A 16 19.39 15.56 1.74
N LYS A 17 19.14 15.19 2.98
CA LYS A 17 18.16 15.81 3.89
C LYS A 17 18.36 17.33 4.03
N SER A 18 19.59 17.81 4.04
CA SER A 18 19.91 19.24 4.13
C SER A 18 19.42 20.06 2.93
N LEU A 19 19.15 19.43 1.80
CA LEU A 19 18.62 20.08 0.59
C LEU A 19 17.08 20.19 0.62
N PHE A 20 16.42 19.45 1.51
CA PHE A 20 14.97 19.46 1.59
C PHE A 20 14.45 20.80 2.11
N ARG A 21 13.38 21.30 1.48
CA ARG A 21 12.73 22.56 1.83
C ARG A 21 11.24 22.27 2.07
N PRO A 22 10.81 22.07 3.33
CA PRO A 22 9.42 21.77 3.65
C PRO A 22 8.51 22.97 3.34
N SER A 23 7.34 22.71 2.77
CA SER A 23 6.30 23.70 2.46
C SER A 23 5.04 23.53 3.32
N THR A 24 4.90 22.41 4.05
CA THR A 24 3.77 22.13 4.94
C THR A 24 4.24 21.73 6.34
N GLU A 25 3.35 21.79 7.33
CA GLU A 25 3.69 21.37 8.69
C GLU A 25 4.07 19.88 8.79
N ILE A 26 3.37 19.02 8.05
CA ILE A 26 3.70 17.58 7.98
C ILE A 26 5.11 17.38 7.41
N GLN A 27 5.46 18.11 6.35
CA GLN A 27 6.80 18.05 5.78
C GLN A 27 7.88 18.57 6.74
N LYS A 28 7.56 19.61 7.54
CA LYS A 28 8.50 20.10 8.59
C LYS A 28 8.73 19.02 9.65
N LYS A 29 7.67 18.38 10.13
CA LYS A 29 7.76 17.28 11.10
C LYS A 29 8.57 16.11 10.55
N MET A 30 8.32 15.69 9.31
CA MET A 30 9.07 14.62 8.65
C MET A 30 10.53 14.99 8.40
N GLY A 31 10.83 16.26 8.11
CA GLY A 31 12.17 16.82 7.94
C GLY A 31 12.97 16.27 6.76
N ARG A 32 12.38 15.51 5.85
CA ARG A 32 12.97 14.90 4.66
C ARG A 32 11.90 14.59 3.60
N ILE A 33 12.34 14.16 2.44
CA ILE A 33 11.45 13.64 1.39
C ILE A 33 10.78 12.36 1.89
N ALA A 34 9.47 12.23 1.66
CA ALA A 34 8.74 10.99 1.87
C ALA A 34 9.10 9.95 0.80
N VAL A 35 9.26 8.71 1.22
CA VAL A 35 9.44 7.56 0.32
C VAL A 35 8.09 6.89 0.13
N VAL A 36 7.55 6.97 -1.08
CA VAL A 36 6.27 6.37 -1.45
C VAL A 36 6.52 5.18 -2.36
N ALA A 37 6.00 4.01 -1.98
CA ALA A 37 6.14 2.79 -2.75
C ALA A 37 4.88 2.48 -3.56
N ASP A 38 5.04 2.21 -4.85
CA ASP A 38 4.02 1.52 -5.64
C ASP A 38 4.13 0.02 -5.35
N GLY A 39 3.26 -0.47 -4.49
CA GLY A 39 3.15 -1.88 -4.11
C GLY A 39 2.09 -2.66 -4.91
N ALA A 40 1.61 -2.14 -6.04
CA ALA A 40 0.50 -2.73 -6.80
C ALA A 40 0.68 -4.23 -7.16
N HIS A 41 1.92 -4.71 -7.23
CA HIS A 41 2.26 -6.12 -7.45
C HIS A 41 2.98 -6.78 -6.26
N ALA A 42 3.07 -6.10 -5.11
CA ALA A 42 3.91 -6.53 -4.00
C ALA A 42 3.14 -7.02 -2.77
N PHE A 43 1.79 -7.07 -2.82
CA PHE A 43 1.00 -7.56 -1.70
C PHE A 43 1.43 -8.98 -1.31
N GLY A 44 1.78 -9.18 -0.04
CA GLY A 44 2.29 -10.44 0.51
C GLY A 44 3.78 -10.69 0.30
N ALA A 45 4.50 -9.83 -0.44
CA ALA A 45 5.95 -9.94 -0.57
C ALA A 45 6.66 -9.49 0.72
N THR A 46 7.79 -10.16 1.02
CA THR A 46 8.62 -9.85 2.19
C THR A 46 10.07 -9.66 1.80
N LYS A 47 10.78 -8.79 2.51
CA LYS A 47 12.24 -8.61 2.41
C LYS A 47 12.81 -8.42 3.81
N ASN A 48 13.83 -9.20 4.17
CA ASN A 48 14.47 -9.14 5.49
C ASN A 48 13.46 -9.27 6.66
N GLY A 49 12.44 -10.12 6.52
CA GLY A 49 11.41 -10.35 7.53
C GLY A 49 10.32 -9.27 7.61
N LYS A 50 10.39 -8.21 6.82
CA LYS A 50 9.37 -7.14 6.76
C LYS A 50 8.47 -7.33 5.54
N HIS A 51 7.18 -7.08 5.71
CA HIS A 51 6.24 -7.01 4.60
C HIS A 51 6.46 -5.75 3.76
N SER A 52 6.12 -5.83 2.47
CA SER A 52 6.29 -4.71 1.53
C SER A 52 5.61 -3.40 1.99
N GLY A 53 4.52 -3.49 2.75
CA GLY A 53 3.83 -2.32 3.33
C GLY A 53 4.51 -1.69 4.54
N GLU A 54 5.52 -2.35 5.13
CA GLU A 54 6.23 -1.88 6.34
C GLU A 54 7.55 -1.18 6.02
N ILE A 55 7.96 -1.13 4.74
CA ILE A 55 9.32 -0.72 4.36
C ILE A 55 9.37 0.76 4.01
N ALA A 56 8.49 1.23 3.13
CA ALA A 56 8.42 2.65 2.74
C ALA A 56 7.59 3.47 3.74
N ASP A 57 7.66 4.80 3.67
CA ASP A 57 6.84 5.66 4.52
C ASP A 57 5.36 5.46 4.22
N PHE A 58 5.02 5.39 2.92
CA PHE A 58 3.68 5.08 2.42
C PHE A 58 3.78 4.02 1.34
N THR A 59 2.82 3.11 1.28
CA THR A 59 2.73 2.09 0.23
C THR A 59 1.31 1.99 -0.28
N SER A 60 1.12 2.03 -1.59
CA SER A 60 -0.16 1.76 -2.23
C SER A 60 -0.20 0.33 -2.78
N PHE A 61 -1.31 -0.37 -2.55
CA PHE A 61 -1.61 -1.68 -3.12
C PHE A 61 -2.79 -1.61 -4.04
N SER A 62 -2.77 -2.42 -5.09
CA SER A 62 -3.90 -2.61 -6.00
C SER A 62 -4.54 -3.97 -5.78
N PHE A 63 -5.87 -4.01 -5.74
CA PHE A 63 -6.68 -5.21 -5.70
C PHE A 63 -7.51 -5.39 -6.97
N HIS A 64 -7.06 -4.79 -8.08
CA HIS A 64 -7.63 -5.03 -9.40
C HIS A 64 -7.62 -6.52 -9.76
N ALA A 65 -8.49 -6.93 -10.67
CA ALA A 65 -8.76 -8.33 -11.02
C ALA A 65 -7.52 -9.20 -11.30
N VAL A 66 -6.45 -8.64 -11.86
CA VAL A 66 -5.22 -9.37 -12.24
C VAL A 66 -4.14 -9.37 -11.17
N LYS A 67 -4.39 -8.77 -10.00
CA LYS A 67 -3.38 -8.67 -8.93
C LYS A 67 -3.30 -9.94 -8.09
N ASN A 68 -2.29 -10.03 -7.23
CA ASN A 68 -2.07 -11.20 -6.37
C ASN A 68 -3.24 -11.46 -5.42
N LEU A 69 -3.80 -10.42 -4.83
CA LEU A 69 -5.07 -10.42 -4.11
C LEU A 69 -6.03 -9.54 -4.91
N THR A 70 -7.27 -9.97 -5.07
CA THR A 70 -8.24 -9.21 -5.86
C THR A 70 -9.58 -9.02 -5.14
N THR A 71 -10.16 -7.85 -5.37
CA THR A 71 -11.56 -7.53 -5.03
C THR A 71 -12.36 -7.13 -6.27
N ALA A 72 -11.93 -7.60 -7.46
CA ALA A 72 -12.29 -7.16 -8.80
C ALA A 72 -11.75 -5.74 -9.08
N GLU A 73 -12.15 -4.76 -8.32
CA GLU A 73 -11.59 -3.42 -8.24
C GLU A 73 -11.36 -3.06 -6.78
N GLY A 74 -10.29 -2.33 -6.48
CA GLY A 74 -9.98 -1.90 -5.14
C GLY A 74 -8.48 -1.68 -4.92
N GLY A 75 -8.14 -1.29 -3.71
CA GLY A 75 -6.77 -1.06 -3.28
C GLY A 75 -6.72 -0.72 -1.80
N ALA A 76 -5.51 -0.56 -1.30
CA ALA A 76 -5.24 -0.09 0.04
C ALA A 76 -4.04 0.85 0.04
N ALA A 77 -4.08 1.86 0.89
CA ALA A 77 -2.93 2.64 1.27
C ALA A 77 -2.54 2.29 2.71
N VAL A 78 -1.27 2.04 2.92
CA VAL A 78 -0.71 1.79 4.24
C VAL A 78 0.47 2.72 4.48
N TRP A 79 0.77 2.99 5.74
CA TRP A 79 1.93 3.79 6.13
C TRP A 79 2.53 3.23 7.41
N ARG A 80 3.78 3.52 7.63
CA ARG A 80 4.46 3.21 8.88
C ARG A 80 4.35 4.39 9.84
N ASP A 81 4.60 4.16 11.11
CA ASP A 81 4.73 5.23 12.07
C ASP A 81 5.82 6.23 11.66
N ILE A 82 5.48 7.50 11.69
CA ILE A 82 6.38 8.61 11.36
C ILE A 82 6.45 9.52 12.58
N ASP A 83 7.66 9.71 13.10
CA ASP A 83 7.89 10.52 14.30
C ASP A 83 7.25 11.91 14.19
N GLY A 84 6.49 12.27 15.21
CA GLY A 84 5.82 13.57 15.30
C GLY A 84 4.56 13.72 14.43
N ILE A 85 4.11 12.65 13.75
CA ILE A 85 2.85 12.64 12.98
C ILE A 85 1.89 11.64 13.61
N ASP A 86 0.68 12.09 13.90
CA ASP A 86 -0.37 11.24 14.45
C ASP A 86 -0.98 10.36 13.33
N ASN A 87 -1.02 9.04 13.54
CA ASN A 87 -1.63 8.10 12.62
C ASN A 87 -3.11 8.37 12.39
N GLU A 88 -3.83 8.85 13.41
CA GLU A 88 -5.23 9.22 13.29
C GLU A 88 -5.42 10.44 12.37
N GLU A 89 -4.48 11.39 12.38
CA GLU A 89 -4.47 12.52 11.46
C GLU A 89 -4.28 12.05 10.01
N ILE A 90 -3.33 11.13 9.77
CA ILE A 90 -3.11 10.54 8.45
C ILE A 90 -4.37 9.80 7.98
N TYR A 91 -4.95 8.97 8.83
CA TYR A 91 -6.18 8.22 8.53
C TYR A 91 -7.33 9.16 8.11
N LYS A 92 -7.58 10.21 8.89
CA LYS A 92 -8.62 11.20 8.57
C LYS A 92 -8.38 11.90 7.23
N GLN A 93 -7.13 12.19 6.87
CA GLN A 93 -6.80 12.76 5.58
C GLN A 93 -7.09 11.77 4.43
N PHE A 94 -6.74 10.49 4.57
CA PHE A 94 -7.09 9.49 3.57
C PHE A 94 -8.59 9.32 3.42
N MET A 95 -9.36 9.30 4.51
CA MET A 95 -10.83 9.24 4.48
C MET A 95 -11.42 10.44 3.76
N LEU A 96 -10.96 11.64 4.08
CA LEU A 96 -11.40 12.88 3.45
C LEU A 96 -11.13 12.88 1.94
N LEU A 97 -9.92 12.47 1.54
CA LEU A 97 -9.50 12.40 0.15
C LEU A 97 -10.27 11.36 -0.66
N SER A 98 -10.62 10.22 -0.06
CA SER A 98 -11.28 9.09 -0.73
C SER A 98 -12.81 9.20 -0.81
N LEU A 99 -13.42 10.10 -0.02
CA LEU A 99 -14.88 10.25 0.13
C LEU A 99 -15.39 11.64 -0.28
N HIS A 100 -14.97 12.15 -1.42
CA HIS A 100 -15.30 13.47 -2.00
C HIS A 100 -15.11 14.68 -1.07
N GLY A 101 -14.27 14.57 -0.05
CA GLY A 101 -14.09 15.63 0.93
C GLY A 101 -15.22 15.76 1.95
N GLN A 102 -15.98 14.70 2.19
CA GLN A 102 -17.01 14.69 3.24
C GLN A 102 -16.41 14.81 4.63
N SER A 103 -16.94 15.67 5.46
CA SER A 103 -16.50 15.87 6.86
C SER A 103 -16.84 14.70 7.79
N LYS A 104 -17.73 13.79 7.38
CA LYS A 104 -18.17 12.63 8.16
C LYS A 104 -18.13 11.37 7.30
N ASP A 105 -17.63 10.28 7.86
CA ASP A 105 -17.70 8.94 7.26
C ASP A 105 -19.06 8.26 7.46
N ALA A 106 -19.23 7.04 6.93
CA ALA A 106 -20.47 6.28 7.04
C ALA A 106 -20.84 5.92 8.49
N LEU A 107 -19.84 5.63 9.35
CA LEU A 107 -20.06 5.28 10.75
C LEU A 107 -20.53 6.51 11.56
N ALA A 108 -19.93 7.66 11.32
CA ALA A 108 -20.36 8.90 11.97
C ALA A 108 -21.80 9.30 11.60
N LYS A 109 -22.31 8.86 10.46
CA LYS A 109 -23.68 9.11 9.99
C LYS A 109 -24.75 8.20 10.60
N THR A 110 -24.39 7.17 11.35
CA THR A 110 -25.35 6.24 11.98
C THR A 110 -26.03 6.82 13.21
N GLN A 111 -25.54 7.91 13.76
CA GLN A 111 -26.16 8.58 14.91
C GLN A 111 -27.38 9.41 14.49
N LEU A 112 -28.36 9.52 15.37
CA LEU A 112 -29.58 10.29 15.13
C LEU A 112 -29.23 11.75 14.79
N GLY A 113 -29.70 12.28 13.66
CA GLY A 113 -29.38 13.65 13.21
C GLY A 113 -28.01 13.83 12.56
N ALA A 114 -27.22 12.77 12.40
CA ALA A 114 -25.85 12.84 11.86
C ALA A 114 -25.77 12.74 10.33
N TRP A 115 -26.90 12.76 9.62
CA TRP A 115 -26.93 12.69 8.14
C TRP A 115 -26.37 13.95 7.46
N GLU A 116 -26.37 15.10 8.15
CA GLU A 116 -25.77 16.32 7.64
C GLU A 116 -24.24 16.25 7.68
N TYR A 117 -23.60 16.63 6.58
CA TYR A 117 -22.14 16.70 6.44
C TYR A 117 -21.77 17.84 5.49
N ASP A 118 -20.59 18.38 5.66
CA ASP A 118 -20.02 19.38 4.78
C ASP A 118 -19.08 18.74 3.74
N ILE A 119 -18.96 19.38 2.59
CA ILE A 119 -17.92 19.09 1.60
C ILE A 119 -16.81 20.12 1.81
N ILE A 120 -15.67 19.65 2.32
CA ILE A 120 -14.53 20.51 2.67
C ILE A 120 -13.79 20.94 1.38
N ALA A 121 -13.68 20.04 0.39
CA ALA A 121 -13.03 20.31 -0.89
C ALA A 121 -13.46 19.27 -1.95
N PRO A 122 -13.25 19.55 -3.25
CA PRO A 122 -13.61 18.64 -4.34
C PRO A 122 -12.60 17.51 -4.50
N TYR A 123 -12.58 16.59 -3.56
CA TYR A 123 -11.69 15.43 -3.56
C TYR A 123 -12.28 14.22 -4.31
N TYR A 124 -11.57 13.10 -4.28
CA TYR A 124 -11.87 11.91 -5.07
C TYR A 124 -13.02 11.08 -4.48
N LYS A 125 -13.63 10.27 -5.32
CA LYS A 125 -14.53 9.19 -4.92
C LYS A 125 -13.86 7.86 -5.23
N CYS A 126 -13.21 7.25 -4.25
CA CYS A 126 -12.45 6.00 -4.43
C CYS A 126 -12.56 5.06 -3.22
N ASN A 127 -13.67 5.10 -2.48
CA ASN A 127 -13.92 4.17 -1.39
C ASN A 127 -14.24 2.76 -1.91
N MET A 128 -13.80 1.74 -1.18
CA MET A 128 -14.19 0.36 -1.42
C MET A 128 -15.65 0.13 -1.00
N THR A 129 -16.42 -0.61 -1.80
CA THR A 129 -17.77 -1.02 -1.42
C THR A 129 -17.74 -2.27 -0.53
N ASP A 130 -18.81 -2.52 0.25
CA ASP A 130 -18.92 -3.71 1.11
C ASP A 130 -18.89 -5.02 0.30
N ILE A 131 -19.43 -4.99 -0.93
CA ILE A 131 -19.37 -6.15 -1.84
C ILE A 131 -17.91 -6.46 -2.19
N MET A 132 -17.11 -5.47 -2.57
CA MET A 132 -15.69 -5.65 -2.86
C MET A 132 -14.92 -6.06 -1.60
N ALA A 133 -15.22 -5.47 -0.46
CA ALA A 133 -14.61 -5.82 0.81
C ALA A 133 -14.89 -7.27 1.21
N SER A 134 -16.10 -7.77 0.98
CA SER A 134 -16.46 -9.17 1.25
C SER A 134 -15.65 -10.15 0.41
N LEU A 135 -15.42 -9.85 -0.88
CA LEU A 135 -14.50 -10.62 -1.73
C LEU A 135 -13.08 -10.59 -1.16
N GLY A 136 -12.61 -9.41 -0.73
CA GLY A 136 -11.31 -9.22 -0.11
C GLY A 136 -11.10 -10.10 1.13
N LEU A 137 -12.10 -10.19 2.00
CA LEU A 137 -12.04 -11.05 3.20
C LEU A 137 -11.86 -12.53 2.84
N VAL A 138 -12.56 -13.02 1.81
CA VAL A 138 -12.41 -14.40 1.33
C VAL A 138 -11.02 -14.61 0.73
N GLN A 139 -10.53 -13.66 -0.07
CA GLN A 139 -9.20 -13.70 -0.66
C GLN A 139 -8.10 -13.71 0.42
N LEU A 140 -8.22 -12.88 1.45
CA LEU A 140 -7.27 -12.82 2.57
C LEU A 140 -7.18 -14.15 3.32
N ARG A 141 -8.31 -14.78 3.63
CA ARG A 141 -8.34 -16.10 4.29
C ARG A 141 -7.62 -17.17 3.47
N ARG A 142 -7.70 -17.11 2.14
CA ARG A 142 -7.06 -18.05 1.21
C ARG A 142 -5.64 -17.65 0.83
N TYR A 143 -5.21 -16.46 1.19
CA TYR A 143 -3.98 -15.87 0.64
C TYR A 143 -2.72 -16.70 0.91
N PRO A 144 -2.50 -17.29 2.10
CA PRO A 144 -1.35 -18.17 2.33
C PRO A 144 -1.28 -19.35 1.33
N SER A 145 -2.41 -19.99 1.04
CA SER A 145 -2.46 -21.10 0.06
C SER A 145 -2.25 -20.62 -1.38
N ILE A 146 -2.73 -19.43 -1.71
CA ILE A 146 -2.49 -18.80 -3.03
C ILE A 146 -1.00 -18.52 -3.21
N LEU A 147 -0.32 -17.96 -2.21
CA LEU A 147 1.12 -17.71 -2.26
C LEU A 147 1.93 -19.00 -2.39
N ALA A 148 1.59 -20.04 -1.61
CA ALA A 148 2.23 -21.35 -1.71
C ALA A 148 2.09 -21.95 -3.11
N ARG A 149 0.88 -21.89 -3.70
CA ARG A 149 0.65 -22.39 -5.06
C ARG A 149 1.42 -21.59 -6.12
N ARG A 150 1.50 -20.28 -5.99
CA ARG A 150 2.30 -19.44 -6.90
C ARG A 150 3.78 -19.78 -6.82
N LYS A 151 4.31 -20.01 -5.63
CA LYS A 151 5.69 -20.46 -5.42
C LYS A 151 5.94 -21.80 -6.11
N GLU A 152 5.08 -22.80 -5.90
CA GLU A 152 5.17 -24.11 -6.56
C GLU A 152 5.19 -23.97 -8.11
N ILE A 153 4.35 -23.10 -8.66
CA ILE A 153 4.32 -22.86 -10.11
C ILE A 153 5.65 -22.27 -10.59
N ILE A 154 6.22 -21.29 -9.88
CA ILE A 154 7.52 -20.69 -10.21
C ILE A 154 8.62 -21.74 -10.17
N GLU A 155 8.63 -22.60 -9.16
CA GLU A 155 9.60 -23.70 -9.05
C GLU A 155 9.51 -24.68 -10.22
N LYS A 156 8.28 -25.02 -10.66
CA LYS A 156 8.06 -25.85 -11.88
C LYS A 156 8.56 -25.18 -13.15
N TYR A 157 8.33 -23.86 -13.30
CA TYR A 157 8.87 -23.13 -14.45
C TYR A 157 10.40 -23.09 -14.41
N ASN A 158 11.00 -22.79 -13.27
CA ASN A 158 12.46 -22.77 -13.13
C ASN A 158 13.09 -24.12 -13.49
N GLU A 159 12.50 -25.22 -13.02
CA GLU A 159 12.98 -26.58 -13.36
C GLU A 159 12.75 -26.90 -14.82
N GLY A 160 11.59 -26.63 -15.38
CA GLY A 160 11.26 -26.93 -16.76
C GLY A 160 12.02 -26.12 -17.83
N LEU A 161 12.53 -24.94 -17.42
CA LEU A 161 13.24 -24.03 -18.33
C LEU A 161 14.76 -24.04 -18.14
N LYS A 162 15.29 -24.78 -17.17
CA LYS A 162 16.71 -24.75 -16.79
C LYS A 162 17.70 -25.08 -17.90
N ASP A 163 17.29 -25.91 -18.85
CA ASP A 163 18.13 -26.39 -19.95
C ASP A 163 18.00 -25.53 -21.23
N LEU A 164 17.19 -24.46 -21.17
CA LEU A 164 17.02 -23.54 -22.28
C LEU A 164 18.00 -22.36 -22.15
N ASP A 165 18.45 -21.83 -23.29
CA ASP A 165 19.30 -20.64 -23.34
C ASP A 165 18.46 -19.35 -23.03
N LEU A 166 18.04 -19.23 -21.78
CA LEU A 166 17.30 -18.09 -21.29
C LEU A 166 17.61 -17.83 -19.80
N SER A 167 17.44 -16.58 -19.37
CA SER A 167 17.56 -16.19 -17.96
C SER A 167 16.17 -16.03 -17.35
N VAL A 168 15.90 -16.75 -16.27
CA VAL A 168 14.68 -16.55 -15.46
C VAL A 168 14.92 -15.49 -14.40
N LEU A 169 13.84 -14.78 -14.00
CA LEU A 169 13.93 -13.81 -12.91
C LEU A 169 14.19 -14.51 -11.57
N ASN A 170 15.22 -14.08 -10.89
CA ASN A 170 15.49 -14.53 -9.53
C ASN A 170 14.71 -13.67 -8.53
N HIS A 171 13.67 -14.26 -7.92
CA HIS A 171 12.80 -13.61 -6.93
C HIS A 171 13.21 -13.91 -5.48
N TYR A 172 14.19 -14.80 -5.26
CA TYR A 172 14.59 -15.25 -3.94
C TYR A 172 15.92 -14.62 -3.53
N GLY A 173 15.95 -13.99 -2.37
CA GLY A 173 17.19 -13.59 -1.73
C GLY A 173 17.78 -12.24 -2.14
N ARG A 174 16.95 -11.31 -2.59
CA ARG A 174 17.36 -9.91 -2.78
C ARG A 174 16.49 -8.96 -2.03
#